data_78396b26c35c5d41ae631839e174e0e8
#
_entry.id   78396b26c35c5d41ae631839e174e0e8
#
_cell.length_a   1.000
_cell.length_b   1.000
_cell.length_c   1.000
_cell.angle_alpha   90.00
_cell.angle_beta   90.00
_cell.angle_gamma   90.00
#
_symmetry.space_group_name_H-M   'P 1'
#
loop_
_entity.id
_entity.type
_entity.pdbx_description
1 polymer ?
#
loop_
_entity_poly.entity_id
_entity_poly.type
_entity_poly.pdbx_seq_one_letter_code
_entity_poly.pdbx_strand_id
1 'polypeptide(L)'
;MNLFAERNSHIDSENAFKIGPHIVRVEQQNGEVIKLNLGEPDFPVPSHIKDEIKRQLDLDNTKYCDPKGLLSLREAICSQINQTRGLQTSPEHIVVFPGGKPPIGLAQQVYCEPGDEVIYPSPGFPIYELFIRYVGAVPVPLHLEETANFTFSPDELAAKITPKTKLIYLNFPSNPTGAVVTGRQLEEYAEVILEHCRPEMRVFSDEIYENIIFDGQRHYSISSVKDMAVKTIIASGFSKTYSWTGGRIGYAVFPTCLLYTSDAADE
;
A
#
# COMPACT_ATOMS: atom_id res chain seq x y z
N MET A 1 -31.71 17.81 6.56
CA MET A 1 -31.57 16.35 6.88
C MET A 1 -30.31 15.88 6.17
N ASN A 2 -29.30 15.44 6.91
CA ASN A 2 -28.07 14.94 6.29
C ASN A 2 -28.35 13.50 5.83
N LEU A 3 -28.34 13.24 4.51
CA LEU A 3 -28.62 11.94 3.91
C LEU A 3 -27.46 10.95 4.06
N PHE A 4 -26.26 11.46 4.35
CA PHE A 4 -25.05 10.66 4.45
C PHE A 4 -24.55 10.58 5.89
N ALA A 5 -23.83 9.52 6.21
CA ALA A 5 -23.13 9.42 7.49
C ALA A 5 -22.11 10.56 7.61
N GLU A 6 -21.93 11.09 8.83
CA GLU A 6 -21.04 12.24 9.10
C GLU A 6 -19.60 11.98 8.61
N ARG A 7 -19.10 10.75 8.78
CA ARG A 7 -17.78 10.35 8.29
C ARG A 7 -17.55 10.59 6.80
N ASN A 8 -18.62 10.64 5.99
CA ASN A 8 -18.51 10.92 4.55
C ASN A 8 -18.13 12.38 4.26
N SER A 9 -18.29 13.30 5.22
CA SER A 9 -17.85 14.69 5.07
C SER A 9 -16.31 14.81 4.98
N HIS A 10 -15.58 13.80 5.42
CA HIS A 10 -14.13 13.74 5.37
C HIS A 10 -13.58 13.03 4.11
N ILE A 11 -14.48 12.45 3.29
CA ILE A 11 -14.08 11.78 2.05
C ILE A 11 -14.19 12.75 0.89
N ASP A 12 -13.10 12.83 0.13
CA ASP A 12 -13.08 13.55 -1.15
C ASP A 12 -12.42 12.68 -2.23
N SER A 13 -12.69 12.97 -3.50
CA SER A 13 -11.98 12.32 -4.59
C SER A 13 -10.54 12.86 -4.70
N GLU A 14 -9.62 12.02 -5.15
CA GLU A 14 -8.26 12.46 -5.42
C GLU A 14 -8.24 13.60 -6.43
N ASN A 15 -7.52 14.67 -6.14
CA ASN A 15 -7.45 15.87 -6.98
C ASN A 15 -6.96 15.55 -8.41
N ALA A 16 -6.11 14.53 -8.56
CA ALA A 16 -5.64 14.07 -9.86
C ALA A 16 -6.76 13.63 -10.81
N PHE A 17 -7.86 13.11 -10.28
CA PHE A 17 -9.03 12.73 -11.07
C PHE A 17 -10.01 13.89 -11.27
N LYS A 18 -10.09 14.84 -10.34
CA LYS A 18 -10.97 16.02 -10.45
C LYS A 18 -10.64 16.91 -11.63
N ILE A 19 -9.37 16.94 -12.04
CA ILE A 19 -8.93 17.74 -13.19
C ILE A 19 -9.34 17.14 -14.54
N GLY A 20 -9.78 15.89 -14.59
CA GLY A 20 -10.13 15.19 -15.84
C GLY A 20 -11.09 15.98 -16.76
N PRO A 21 -12.25 16.46 -16.28
CA PRO A 21 -13.16 17.27 -17.10
C PRO A 21 -12.54 18.56 -17.64
N HIS A 22 -11.60 19.16 -16.89
CA HIS A 22 -10.87 20.34 -17.33
C HIS A 22 -9.88 20.00 -18.46
N ILE A 23 -9.17 18.89 -18.34
CA ILE A 23 -8.25 18.39 -19.39
C ILE A 23 -9.02 18.17 -20.69
N VAL A 24 -10.17 17.47 -20.66
CA VAL A 24 -11.00 17.24 -21.84
C VAL A 24 -11.41 18.58 -22.51
N ARG A 25 -11.78 19.58 -21.72
CA ARG A 25 -12.14 20.90 -22.26
C ARG A 25 -10.95 21.58 -22.95
N VAL A 26 -9.78 21.52 -22.34
CA VAL A 26 -8.55 22.11 -22.91
C VAL A 26 -8.15 21.39 -24.21
N GLU A 27 -8.26 20.05 -24.24
CA GLU A 27 -8.01 19.25 -25.45
C GLU A 27 -8.94 19.63 -26.61
N GLN A 28 -10.22 19.86 -26.31
CA GLN A 28 -11.20 20.32 -27.32
C GLN A 28 -10.88 21.70 -27.89
N GLN A 29 -10.26 22.57 -27.10
CA GLN A 29 -9.95 23.94 -27.51
C GLN A 29 -8.59 24.09 -28.19
N ASN A 30 -7.59 23.34 -27.72
CA ASN A 30 -6.18 23.54 -28.07
C ASN A 30 -5.51 22.31 -28.72
N GLY A 31 -6.24 21.21 -28.89
CA GLY A 31 -5.67 19.95 -29.36
C GLY A 31 -5.02 19.14 -28.24
N GLU A 32 -4.12 18.24 -28.57
CA GLU A 32 -3.47 17.34 -27.63
C GLU A 32 -2.72 18.07 -26.52
N VAL A 33 -2.88 17.60 -25.27
CA VAL A 33 -2.19 18.13 -24.10
C VAL A 33 -1.37 17.05 -23.40
N ILE A 34 -0.22 17.43 -22.86
CA ILE A 34 0.62 16.53 -22.06
C ILE A 34 -0.02 16.36 -20.66
N LYS A 35 -0.39 15.14 -20.33
CA LYS A 35 -1.08 14.81 -19.08
C LYS A 35 -0.07 14.35 -18.04
N LEU A 36 0.15 15.14 -16.98
CA LEU A 36 1.05 14.83 -15.87
C LEU A 36 0.31 14.66 -14.53
N ASN A 37 -1.02 14.55 -14.58
CA ASN A 37 -1.87 14.47 -13.39
C ASN A 37 -2.02 13.08 -12.81
N LEU A 38 -1.78 12.03 -13.59
CA LEU A 38 -1.84 10.63 -13.15
C LEU A 38 -0.51 9.95 -13.41
N GLY A 39 0.05 9.34 -12.36
CA GLY A 39 1.24 8.49 -12.46
C GLY A 39 0.85 7.09 -12.97
N GLU A 40 0.91 6.91 -14.28
CA GLU A 40 0.62 5.65 -14.95
C GLU A 40 1.80 5.24 -15.84
N PRO A 41 2.25 3.97 -15.78
CA PRO A 41 3.29 3.51 -16.71
C PRO A 41 2.83 3.64 -18.15
N ASP A 42 3.70 4.13 -19.01
CA ASP A 42 3.43 4.36 -20.45
C ASP A 42 3.72 3.13 -21.33
N PHE A 43 4.25 2.06 -20.74
CA PHE A 43 4.46 0.78 -21.43
C PHE A 43 3.17 -0.03 -21.50
N PRO A 44 2.94 -0.78 -22.59
CA PRO A 44 1.80 -1.70 -22.65
C PRO A 44 1.99 -2.87 -21.68
N VAL A 45 0.87 -3.47 -21.26
CA VAL A 45 0.89 -4.77 -20.55
C VAL A 45 1.69 -5.79 -21.37
N PRO A 46 2.62 -6.55 -20.76
CA PRO A 46 3.41 -7.55 -21.46
C PRO A 46 2.57 -8.54 -22.26
N SER A 47 3.02 -8.91 -23.46
CA SER A 47 2.23 -9.74 -24.39
C SER A 47 1.83 -11.09 -23.78
N HIS A 48 2.77 -11.76 -23.09
CA HIS A 48 2.51 -13.06 -22.47
C HIS A 48 1.40 -12.99 -21.39
N ILE A 49 1.27 -11.87 -20.67
CA ILE A 49 0.17 -11.65 -19.72
C ILE A 49 -1.14 -11.50 -20.47
N LYS A 50 -1.17 -10.71 -21.54
CA LYS A 50 -2.37 -10.54 -22.36
C LYS A 50 -2.84 -11.86 -22.99
N ASP A 51 -1.89 -12.67 -23.45
CA ASP A 51 -2.18 -13.95 -24.08
C ASP A 51 -2.70 -14.96 -23.07
N GLU A 52 -2.16 -14.96 -21.84
CA GLU A 52 -2.67 -15.80 -20.76
C GLU A 52 -4.09 -15.38 -20.32
N ILE A 53 -4.38 -14.08 -20.25
CA ILE A 53 -5.75 -13.60 -19.95
C ILE A 53 -6.75 -14.12 -21.00
N LYS A 54 -6.43 -14.00 -22.29
CA LYS A 54 -7.28 -14.51 -23.37
C LYS A 54 -7.47 -16.02 -23.23
N ARG A 55 -6.38 -16.76 -22.99
CA ARG A 55 -6.43 -18.21 -22.80
C ARG A 55 -7.34 -18.60 -21.63
N GLN A 56 -7.29 -17.90 -20.51
CA GLN A 56 -8.15 -18.19 -19.36
C GLN A 56 -9.62 -17.89 -19.64
N LEU A 57 -9.89 -16.84 -20.41
CA LEU A 57 -11.27 -16.53 -20.88
C LEU A 57 -11.79 -17.62 -21.84
N ASP A 58 -10.96 -18.07 -22.80
CA ASP A 58 -11.31 -19.12 -23.75
C ASP A 58 -11.56 -20.48 -23.05
N LEU A 59 -10.98 -20.69 -21.87
CA LEU A 59 -11.20 -21.87 -21.03
C LEU A 59 -12.37 -21.73 -20.04
N ASP A 60 -13.16 -20.65 -20.13
CA ASP A 60 -14.26 -20.33 -19.21
C ASP A 60 -13.86 -20.28 -17.72
N ASN A 61 -12.61 -19.96 -17.42
CA ASN A 61 -12.12 -19.76 -16.05
C ASN A 61 -12.58 -18.42 -15.46
N THR A 62 -13.89 -18.24 -15.40
CA THR A 62 -14.58 -16.98 -15.04
C THR A 62 -15.47 -17.13 -13.80
N LYS A 63 -15.36 -18.23 -13.08
CA LYS A 63 -16.19 -18.55 -11.91
C LYS A 63 -15.64 -17.93 -10.62
N TYR A 64 -16.46 -17.96 -9.57
CA TYR A 64 -16.01 -17.58 -8.24
C TYR A 64 -14.80 -18.40 -7.80
N CYS A 65 -13.88 -17.74 -7.11
CA CYS A 65 -12.74 -18.37 -6.45
C CYS A 65 -12.84 -18.20 -4.92
N ASP A 66 -11.87 -18.71 -4.21
CA ASP A 66 -11.67 -18.46 -2.79
C ASP A 66 -11.72 -16.94 -2.50
N PRO A 67 -12.41 -16.48 -1.45
CA PRO A 67 -12.46 -15.05 -1.07
C PRO A 67 -11.09 -14.40 -0.88
N LYS A 68 -10.07 -15.15 -0.48
CA LYS A 68 -8.68 -14.67 -0.40
C LYS A 68 -8.01 -14.51 -1.77
N GLY A 69 -8.61 -15.02 -2.85
CA GLY A 69 -8.08 -15.07 -4.21
C GLY A 69 -7.62 -16.47 -4.61
N LEU A 70 -7.36 -16.66 -5.91
CA LEU A 70 -6.90 -17.92 -6.48
C LEU A 70 -5.66 -18.45 -5.74
N LEU A 71 -5.71 -19.73 -5.32
CA LEU A 71 -4.59 -20.36 -4.60
C LEU A 71 -3.28 -20.28 -5.39
N SER A 72 -3.32 -20.57 -6.68
CA SER A 72 -2.13 -20.51 -7.54
C SER A 72 -1.49 -19.11 -7.58
N LEU A 73 -2.30 -18.05 -7.54
CA LEU A 73 -1.81 -16.68 -7.47
C LEU A 73 -1.20 -16.39 -6.08
N ARG A 74 -1.85 -16.82 -5.01
CA ARG A 74 -1.34 -16.67 -3.64
C ARG A 74 -0.03 -17.45 -3.44
N GLU A 75 0.11 -18.64 -4.01
CA GLU A 75 1.35 -19.44 -4.02
C GLU A 75 2.47 -18.72 -4.78
N ALA A 76 2.19 -18.13 -5.94
CA ALA A 76 3.17 -17.37 -6.71
C ALA A 76 3.63 -16.11 -5.96
N ILE A 77 2.71 -15.36 -5.36
CA ILE A 77 3.03 -14.19 -4.52
C ILE A 77 3.86 -14.63 -3.31
N CYS A 78 3.45 -15.69 -2.63
CA CYS A 78 4.16 -16.26 -1.49
C CYS A 78 5.62 -16.62 -1.85
N SER A 79 5.82 -17.32 -2.96
CA SER A 79 7.14 -17.66 -3.45
C SER A 79 8.02 -16.45 -3.70
N GLN A 80 7.48 -15.43 -4.39
CA GLN A 80 8.17 -14.18 -4.66
C GLN A 80 8.55 -13.44 -3.37
N ILE A 81 7.62 -13.27 -2.46
CA ILE A 81 7.84 -12.56 -1.19
C ILE A 81 8.89 -13.29 -0.35
N ASN A 82 8.80 -14.60 -0.22
CA ASN A 82 9.77 -15.38 0.53
C ASN A 82 11.18 -15.27 -0.09
N GLN A 83 11.29 -15.33 -1.41
CA GLN A 83 12.56 -15.22 -2.12
C GLN A 83 13.16 -13.82 -2.00
N THR A 84 12.36 -12.77 -2.15
CA THR A 84 12.86 -11.39 -2.26
C THR A 84 13.03 -10.69 -0.92
N ARG A 85 12.28 -11.10 0.13
CA ARG A 85 12.34 -10.53 1.49
C ARG A 85 12.97 -11.47 2.51
N GLY A 86 13.27 -12.71 2.15
CA GLY A 86 13.80 -13.72 3.09
C GLY A 86 12.78 -14.14 4.15
N LEU A 87 11.49 -14.05 3.85
CA LEU A 87 10.41 -14.42 4.76
C LEU A 87 10.06 -15.91 4.65
N GLN A 88 9.28 -16.39 5.61
CA GLN A 88 8.70 -17.73 5.63
C GLN A 88 7.18 -17.63 5.75
N THR A 89 6.54 -17.00 4.75
CA THR A 89 5.09 -16.90 4.68
C THR A 89 4.50 -18.15 4.01
N SER A 90 3.20 -18.35 4.18
CA SER A 90 2.42 -19.35 3.44
C SER A 90 1.34 -18.63 2.59
N PRO A 91 0.70 -19.30 1.63
CA PRO A 91 -0.40 -18.72 0.86
C PRO A 91 -1.57 -18.24 1.72
N GLU A 92 -1.72 -18.76 2.94
CA GLU A 92 -2.78 -18.35 3.88
C GLU A 92 -2.59 -16.93 4.43
N HIS A 93 -1.36 -16.43 4.43
CA HIS A 93 -1.05 -15.04 4.81
C HIS A 93 -1.42 -14.01 3.73
N ILE A 94 -1.84 -14.45 2.54
CA ILE A 94 -2.01 -13.59 1.38
C ILE A 94 -3.49 -13.44 1.04
N VAL A 95 -3.91 -12.18 0.88
CA VAL A 95 -5.23 -11.84 0.39
C VAL A 95 -5.09 -10.98 -0.86
N VAL A 96 -5.78 -11.35 -1.92
CA VAL A 96 -5.84 -10.62 -3.19
C VAL A 96 -7.02 -9.65 -3.15
N PHE A 97 -6.80 -8.44 -3.65
CA PHE A 97 -7.77 -7.35 -3.64
C PHE A 97 -7.97 -6.75 -5.05
N PRO A 98 -9.10 -6.08 -5.29
CA PRO A 98 -9.33 -5.35 -6.54
C PRO A 98 -8.49 -4.06 -6.63
N GLY A 99 -7.17 -4.21 -6.69
CA GLY A 99 -6.15 -3.15 -6.70
C GLY A 99 -5.47 -2.91 -5.35
N GLY A 100 -4.49 -2.02 -5.32
CA GLY A 100 -3.69 -1.73 -4.12
C GLY A 100 -4.37 -0.79 -3.10
N LYS A 101 -5.48 -0.12 -3.44
CA LYS A 101 -6.16 0.81 -2.51
C LYS A 101 -6.99 0.13 -1.42
N PRO A 102 -7.77 -0.92 -1.70
CA PRO A 102 -8.59 -1.56 -0.67
C PRO A 102 -7.82 -2.01 0.57
N PRO A 103 -6.65 -2.65 0.49
CA PRO A 103 -5.91 -3.04 1.68
C PRO A 103 -5.51 -1.85 2.56
N ILE A 104 -5.26 -0.66 1.99
CA ILE A 104 -4.96 0.57 2.76
C ILE A 104 -6.13 0.94 3.67
N GLY A 105 -7.33 1.03 3.10
CA GLY A 105 -8.53 1.41 3.87
C GLY A 105 -9.02 0.32 4.81
N LEU A 106 -8.92 -0.95 4.40
CA LEU A 106 -9.33 -2.08 5.25
C LEU A 106 -8.40 -2.26 6.44
N ALA A 107 -7.09 -2.08 6.28
CA ALA A 107 -6.16 -2.13 7.40
C ALA A 107 -6.56 -1.11 8.49
N GLN A 108 -6.92 0.11 8.11
CA GLN A 108 -7.37 1.11 9.08
C GLN A 108 -8.69 0.72 9.75
N GLN A 109 -9.64 0.16 8.99
CA GLN A 109 -10.91 -0.30 9.55
C GLN A 109 -10.77 -1.47 10.52
N VAL A 110 -9.76 -2.31 10.33
CA VAL A 110 -9.50 -3.49 11.18
C VAL A 110 -8.70 -3.13 12.43
N TYR A 111 -7.74 -2.20 12.30
CA TYR A 111 -6.78 -1.93 13.39
C TYR A 111 -7.07 -0.68 14.20
N CYS A 112 -7.83 0.27 13.67
CA CYS A 112 -7.99 1.58 14.28
C CYS A 112 -9.41 1.83 14.77
N GLU A 113 -9.50 2.35 15.98
CA GLU A 113 -10.72 2.90 16.58
C GLU A 113 -10.69 4.44 16.54
N PRO A 114 -11.84 5.11 16.67
CA PRO A 114 -11.86 6.57 16.79
C PRO A 114 -10.97 7.08 17.92
N GLY A 115 -10.05 8.00 17.58
CA GLY A 115 -9.08 8.56 18.51
C GLY A 115 -7.72 7.87 18.56
N ASP A 116 -7.56 6.71 17.92
CA ASP A 116 -6.26 6.10 17.69
C ASP A 116 -5.43 6.95 16.71
N GLU A 117 -4.12 6.92 16.84
CA GLU A 117 -3.21 7.68 16.00
C GLU A 117 -2.60 6.81 14.90
N VAL A 118 -2.57 7.37 13.68
CA VAL A 118 -1.96 6.74 12.52
C VAL A 118 -0.90 7.65 11.92
N ILE A 119 0.35 7.19 11.93
CA ILE A 119 1.48 7.90 11.33
C ILE A 119 1.49 7.61 9.82
N TYR A 120 1.66 8.66 9.00
CA TYR A 120 1.70 8.53 7.54
C TYR A 120 2.67 9.54 6.92
N PRO A 121 3.32 9.22 5.77
CA PRO A 121 4.26 10.10 5.12
C PRO A 121 3.57 11.35 4.53
N SER A 122 4.20 12.52 4.67
CA SER A 122 3.74 13.79 4.11
C SER A 122 4.94 14.59 3.55
N PRO A 123 5.00 14.91 2.24
CA PRO A 123 3.99 14.56 1.21
C PRO A 123 3.88 13.03 1.02
N GLY A 124 2.68 12.56 0.73
CA GLY A 124 2.39 11.14 0.59
C GLY A 124 1.15 10.89 -0.26
N PHE A 125 0.81 9.62 -0.42
CA PHE A 125 -0.39 9.24 -1.15
C PHE A 125 -1.65 9.69 -0.38
N PRO A 126 -2.52 10.53 -0.97
CA PRO A 126 -3.63 11.18 -0.25
C PRO A 126 -4.62 10.21 0.41
N ILE A 127 -4.66 8.98 -0.07
CA ILE A 127 -5.57 7.94 0.42
C ILE A 127 -5.28 7.55 1.87
N TYR A 128 -4.04 7.68 2.34
CA TYR A 128 -3.72 7.37 3.75
C TYR A 128 -4.52 8.28 4.69
N GLU A 129 -4.34 9.59 4.57
CA GLU A 129 -5.02 10.56 5.44
C GLU A 129 -6.55 10.51 5.30
N LEU A 130 -7.05 10.30 4.08
CA LEU A 130 -8.47 10.21 3.80
C LEU A 130 -9.12 9.10 4.62
N PHE A 131 -8.57 7.88 4.58
CA PHE A 131 -9.11 6.77 5.35
C PHE A 131 -8.89 6.90 6.85
N ILE A 132 -7.76 7.51 7.30
CA ILE A 132 -7.54 7.82 8.72
C ILE A 132 -8.70 8.64 9.27
N ARG A 133 -9.05 9.71 8.58
CA ARG A 133 -10.17 10.57 8.96
C ARG A 133 -11.53 9.87 8.85
N TYR A 134 -11.69 9.00 7.84
CA TYR A 134 -12.93 8.25 7.63
C TYR A 134 -13.25 7.29 8.77
N VAL A 135 -12.26 6.64 9.36
CA VAL A 135 -12.45 5.74 10.51
C VAL A 135 -12.51 6.48 11.85
N GLY A 136 -12.31 7.81 11.85
CA GLY A 136 -12.30 8.62 13.06
C GLY A 136 -10.97 8.60 13.82
N ALA A 137 -9.92 8.02 13.22
CA ALA A 137 -8.58 8.05 13.76
C ALA A 137 -7.92 9.43 13.55
N VAL A 138 -6.85 9.69 14.27
CA VAL A 138 -6.10 10.94 14.23
C VAL A 138 -4.91 10.80 13.26
N PRO A 139 -4.88 11.62 12.19
CA PRO A 139 -3.76 11.59 11.26
C PRO A 139 -2.54 12.29 11.87
N VAL A 140 -1.41 11.59 11.91
CA VAL A 140 -0.12 12.09 12.41
C VAL A 140 0.87 12.14 11.24
N PRO A 141 1.06 13.32 10.61
CA PRO A 141 1.98 13.42 9.47
C PRO A 141 3.43 13.29 9.91
N LEU A 142 4.15 12.42 9.20
CA LEU A 142 5.61 12.29 9.25
C LEU A 142 6.18 13.02 8.04
N HIS A 143 6.82 14.16 8.27
CA HIS A 143 7.27 15.02 7.19
C HIS A 143 8.49 14.45 6.47
N LEU A 144 8.41 14.41 5.14
CA LEU A 144 9.51 14.02 4.26
C LEU A 144 10.18 15.28 3.75
N GLU A 145 11.46 15.49 4.11
CA GLU A 145 12.18 16.71 3.77
C GLU A 145 13.00 16.53 2.48
N GLU A 146 12.95 17.51 1.60
CA GLU A 146 13.72 17.52 0.35
C GLU A 146 15.24 17.47 0.65
N THR A 147 15.69 18.16 1.68
CA THR A 147 17.08 18.17 2.14
C THR A 147 17.59 16.81 2.61
N ALA A 148 16.67 15.93 3.01
CA ALA A 148 16.91 14.53 3.37
C ALA A 148 16.51 13.54 2.25
N ASN A 149 16.46 13.98 0.99
CA ASN A 149 16.01 13.19 -0.15
C ASN A 149 14.58 12.62 0.04
N PHE A 150 13.70 13.40 0.63
CA PHE A 150 12.33 13.03 0.97
C PHE A 150 12.24 11.75 1.83
N THR A 151 13.15 11.63 2.78
CA THR A 151 13.09 10.67 3.88
C THR A 151 12.89 11.40 5.21
N PHE A 152 12.90 10.69 6.31
CA PHE A 152 12.80 11.23 7.67
C PHE A 152 13.90 10.64 8.55
N SER A 153 14.17 11.29 9.67
CA SER A 153 15.13 10.77 10.65
C SER A 153 14.47 9.80 11.64
N PRO A 154 15.25 8.87 12.25
CA PRO A 154 14.75 8.03 13.34
C PRO A 154 14.17 8.86 14.50
N ASP A 155 14.79 10.00 14.84
CA ASP A 155 14.32 10.87 15.92
C ASP A 155 12.95 11.49 15.62
N GLU A 156 12.68 11.87 14.36
CA GLU A 156 11.37 12.37 13.95
C GLU A 156 10.31 11.29 14.06
N LEU A 157 10.62 10.06 13.66
CA LEU A 157 9.71 8.94 13.82
C LEU A 157 9.42 8.69 15.31
N ALA A 158 10.45 8.62 16.14
CA ALA A 158 10.32 8.44 17.59
C ALA A 158 9.45 9.52 18.23
N ALA A 159 9.65 10.79 17.85
CA ALA A 159 8.88 11.92 18.36
C ALA A 159 7.38 11.89 17.99
N LYS A 160 7.00 11.13 16.96
CA LYS A 160 5.60 10.97 16.54
C LYS A 160 4.90 9.78 17.17
N ILE A 161 5.65 8.81 17.69
CA ILE A 161 5.07 7.62 18.30
C ILE A 161 4.56 7.96 19.72
N THR A 162 3.31 7.59 19.96
CA THR A 162 2.67 7.73 21.28
C THR A 162 2.00 6.40 21.68
N PRO A 163 1.52 6.28 22.93
CA PRO A 163 0.73 5.13 23.34
C PRO A 163 -0.58 4.93 22.54
N LYS A 164 -1.02 5.90 21.74
CA LYS A 164 -2.20 5.80 20.87
C LYS A 164 -1.85 5.39 19.44
N THR A 165 -0.57 5.31 19.08
CA THR A 165 -0.15 4.91 17.75
C THR A 165 -0.53 3.46 17.48
N LYS A 166 -1.37 3.24 16.48
CA LYS A 166 -1.87 1.92 16.07
C LYS A 166 -1.29 1.43 14.76
N LEU A 167 -1.04 2.36 13.84
CA LEU A 167 -0.58 2.04 12.50
C LEU A 167 0.47 3.06 12.04
N ILE A 168 1.50 2.59 11.35
CA ILE A 168 2.50 3.42 10.69
C ILE A 168 2.53 3.02 9.23
N TYR A 169 2.27 3.98 8.33
CA TYR A 169 2.44 3.81 6.89
C TYR A 169 3.87 4.13 6.48
N LEU A 170 4.51 3.21 5.80
CA LEU A 170 5.75 3.42 5.07
C LEU A 170 5.48 3.18 3.59
N ASN A 171 5.89 4.10 2.71
CA ASN A 171 5.74 3.98 1.28
C ASN A 171 7.07 4.31 0.60
N PHE A 172 7.82 3.27 0.30
CA PHE A 172 9.09 3.35 -0.41
C PHE A 172 9.20 2.22 -1.45
N PRO A 173 9.52 2.54 -2.72
CA PRO A 173 9.64 3.90 -3.29
C PRO A 173 8.39 4.73 -3.12
N SER A 174 8.56 6.02 -2.83
CA SER A 174 7.50 6.91 -2.35
C SER A 174 6.67 7.51 -3.48
N ASN A 175 5.37 7.60 -3.27
CA ASN A 175 4.48 8.46 -4.03
C ASN A 175 4.11 9.69 -3.16
N PRO A 176 4.39 10.95 -3.59
CA PRO A 176 4.75 11.34 -4.96
C PRO A 176 6.24 11.57 -5.20
N THR A 177 7.12 11.44 -4.21
CA THR A 177 8.47 12.00 -4.25
C THR A 177 9.49 11.14 -5.01
N GLY A 178 9.20 9.84 -5.24
CA GLY A 178 10.14 8.90 -5.83
C GLY A 178 11.28 8.48 -4.89
N ALA A 179 11.27 8.93 -3.64
CA ALA A 179 12.30 8.59 -2.67
C ALA A 179 12.40 7.10 -2.43
N VAL A 180 13.62 6.63 -2.25
CA VAL A 180 13.95 5.26 -1.83
C VAL A 180 14.73 5.32 -0.53
N VAL A 181 14.67 4.25 0.24
CA VAL A 181 15.43 4.09 1.49
C VAL A 181 16.43 2.95 1.36
N THR A 182 17.53 3.08 2.07
CA THR A 182 18.56 2.05 2.18
C THR A 182 18.18 1.00 3.23
N GLY A 183 18.79 -0.18 3.15
CA GLY A 183 18.61 -1.20 4.19
C GLY A 183 18.97 -0.68 5.59
N ARG A 184 20.04 0.12 5.70
CA ARG A 184 20.45 0.73 6.98
C ARG A 184 19.40 1.68 7.56
N GLN A 185 18.79 2.53 6.73
CA GLN A 185 17.71 3.41 7.21
C GLN A 185 16.51 2.60 7.71
N LEU A 186 16.18 1.49 7.03
CA LEU A 186 15.10 0.61 7.51
C LEU A 186 15.45 -0.09 8.82
N GLU A 187 16.71 -0.46 9.04
CA GLU A 187 17.18 -0.99 10.33
C GLU A 187 17.01 0.07 11.44
N GLU A 188 17.43 1.30 11.20
CA GLU A 188 17.27 2.42 12.13
C GLU A 188 15.78 2.72 12.43
N TYR A 189 14.90 2.68 11.43
CA TYR A 189 13.45 2.83 11.63
C TYR A 189 12.86 1.64 12.42
N ALA A 190 13.32 0.44 12.15
CA ALA A 190 12.87 -0.76 12.85
C ALA A 190 13.25 -0.72 14.32
N GLU A 191 14.47 -0.27 14.67
CA GLU A 191 14.92 -0.08 16.05
C GLU A 191 13.97 0.84 16.80
N VAL A 192 13.65 2.01 16.24
CA VAL A 192 12.69 2.95 16.83
C VAL A 192 11.31 2.32 17.03
N ILE A 193 10.81 1.62 16.01
CA ILE A 193 9.50 0.98 16.06
C ILE A 193 9.45 -0.11 17.14
N LEU A 194 10.48 -0.94 17.22
CA LEU A 194 10.55 -2.03 18.19
C LEU A 194 10.71 -1.51 19.63
N GLU A 195 11.42 -0.40 19.83
CA GLU A 195 11.64 0.21 21.15
C GLU A 195 10.40 0.97 21.66
N HIS A 196 9.75 1.75 20.79
CA HIS A 196 8.73 2.71 21.21
C HIS A 196 7.28 2.25 20.99
N CYS A 197 7.06 1.28 20.12
CA CYS A 197 5.72 0.85 19.76
C CYS A 197 5.22 -0.33 20.58
N ARG A 198 3.93 -0.29 20.89
CA ARG A 198 3.25 -1.42 21.55
C ARG A 198 3.29 -2.69 20.67
N PRO A 199 3.18 -3.88 21.27
CA PRO A 199 3.16 -5.15 20.53
C PRO A 199 2.08 -5.22 19.45
N GLU A 200 0.90 -4.67 19.71
CA GLU A 200 -0.26 -4.68 18.82
C GLU A 200 -0.20 -3.66 17.69
N MET A 201 0.72 -2.69 17.73
CA MET A 201 0.93 -1.76 16.62
C MET A 201 1.42 -2.48 15.37
N ARG A 202 0.98 -2.02 14.21
CA ARG A 202 1.38 -2.57 12.90
C ARG A 202 2.05 -1.51 12.02
N VAL A 203 2.95 -1.99 11.18
CA VAL A 203 3.49 -1.23 10.06
C VAL A 203 2.79 -1.68 8.79
N PHE A 204 2.30 -0.75 8.01
CA PHE A 204 1.80 -0.99 6.67
C PHE A 204 2.86 -0.52 5.67
N SER A 205 3.53 -1.47 5.05
CA SER A 205 4.55 -1.22 4.03
C SER A 205 3.91 -1.26 2.65
N ASP A 206 3.67 -0.09 2.08
CA ASP A 206 3.17 0.04 0.71
C ASP A 206 4.34 -0.02 -0.27
N GLU A 207 4.50 -1.17 -0.93
CA GLU A 207 5.63 -1.50 -1.80
C GLU A 207 5.22 -1.58 -3.27
N ILE A 208 4.16 -0.86 -3.66
CA ILE A 208 3.60 -0.91 -5.03
C ILE A 208 4.62 -0.53 -6.12
N TYR A 209 5.66 0.23 -5.77
CA TYR A 209 6.71 0.67 -6.68
C TYR A 209 8.02 -0.13 -6.56
N GLU A 210 8.02 -1.27 -5.86
CA GLU A 210 9.20 -2.09 -5.59
C GLU A 210 10.07 -2.43 -6.82
N ASN A 211 9.45 -2.50 -8.00
CA ASN A 211 10.12 -2.82 -9.27
C ASN A 211 10.39 -1.58 -10.16
N ILE A 212 10.11 -0.37 -9.68
CA ILE A 212 10.37 0.88 -10.39
C ILE A 212 11.40 1.67 -9.60
N ILE A 213 12.64 1.27 -9.75
CA ILE A 213 13.81 1.84 -9.07
C ILE A 213 14.89 2.07 -10.11
N PHE A 214 15.58 3.21 -10.03
CA PHE A 214 16.58 3.65 -10.98
C PHE A 214 17.99 3.67 -10.36
N ASP A 215 18.99 3.99 -11.17
CA ASP A 215 20.37 4.26 -10.75
C ASP A 215 21.06 3.09 -10.02
N GLY A 216 20.67 1.85 -10.34
CA GLY A 216 21.27 0.66 -9.74
C GLY A 216 20.90 0.44 -8.27
N GLN A 217 19.97 1.21 -7.73
CA GLN A 217 19.46 1.03 -6.39
C GLN A 217 18.60 -0.23 -6.29
N ARG A 218 18.31 -0.66 -5.05
CA ARG A 218 17.50 -1.85 -4.77
C ARG A 218 16.35 -1.48 -3.85
N HIS A 219 15.25 -2.19 -4.01
CA HIS A 219 14.18 -2.19 -3.02
C HIS A 219 14.60 -2.95 -1.77
N TYR A 220 14.33 -2.34 -0.62
CA TYR A 220 14.43 -2.98 0.69
C TYR A 220 13.07 -2.90 1.37
N SER A 221 12.64 -4.00 1.98
CA SER A 221 11.40 -4.05 2.75
C SER A 221 11.71 -4.03 4.23
N ILE A 222 10.95 -3.26 5.00
CA ILE A 222 11.08 -3.25 6.46
C ILE A 222 10.74 -4.63 7.06
N SER A 223 9.92 -5.42 6.38
CA SER A 223 9.60 -6.79 6.80
C SER A 223 10.80 -7.74 6.82
N SER A 224 11.87 -7.40 6.06
CA SER A 224 13.12 -8.16 6.04
C SER A 224 14.03 -7.85 7.23
N VAL A 225 13.77 -6.77 7.95
CA VAL A 225 14.53 -6.44 9.17
C VAL A 225 14.10 -7.37 10.30
N LYS A 226 15.08 -7.76 11.12
CA LYS A 226 14.83 -8.67 12.25
C LYS A 226 13.65 -8.19 13.11
N ASP A 227 12.77 -9.12 13.47
CA ASP A 227 11.59 -8.94 14.31
C ASP A 227 10.47 -8.06 13.72
N MET A 228 10.67 -7.51 12.51
CA MET A 228 9.65 -6.68 11.84
C MET A 228 8.63 -7.49 11.05
N ALA A 229 8.95 -8.70 10.62
CA ALA A 229 8.02 -9.54 9.84
C ALA A 229 6.66 -9.76 10.55
N VAL A 230 6.69 -9.93 11.87
CA VAL A 230 5.49 -10.17 12.69
C VAL A 230 4.65 -8.91 12.94
N LYS A 231 5.18 -7.74 12.61
CA LYS A 231 4.50 -6.44 12.76
C LYS A 231 4.10 -5.82 11.43
N THR A 232 4.62 -6.32 10.30
CA THR A 232 4.50 -5.67 9.00
C THR A 232 3.42 -6.32 8.14
N ILE A 233 2.50 -5.51 7.65
CA ILE A 233 1.59 -5.82 6.56
C ILE A 233 2.26 -5.28 5.29
N ILE A 234 2.59 -6.16 4.34
CA ILE A 234 3.13 -5.75 3.04
C ILE A 234 1.96 -5.59 2.09
N ALA A 235 1.88 -4.48 1.37
CA ALA A 235 0.92 -4.29 0.30
C ALA A 235 1.64 -3.98 -1.01
N SER A 236 1.20 -4.61 -2.08
CA SER A 236 1.71 -4.38 -3.43
C SER A 236 0.64 -4.72 -4.47
N GLY A 237 1.01 -4.77 -5.74
CA GLY A 237 0.06 -5.10 -6.79
C GLY A 237 0.65 -5.00 -8.19
N PHE A 238 -0.19 -5.26 -9.18
CA PHE A 238 0.23 -5.41 -10.57
C PHE A 238 0.12 -4.13 -11.39
N SER A 239 -0.51 -3.10 -10.82
CA SER A 239 -0.78 -1.83 -11.52
C SER A 239 0.49 -1.17 -12.06
N LYS A 240 1.58 -1.18 -11.30
CA LYS A 240 2.83 -0.49 -11.64
C LYS A 240 3.84 -1.44 -12.28
N THR A 241 4.14 -2.56 -11.64
CA THR A 241 5.11 -3.56 -12.11
C THR A 241 4.81 -4.08 -13.52
N TYR A 242 3.53 -4.28 -13.84
CA TYR A 242 3.12 -4.86 -15.12
C TYR A 242 2.37 -3.88 -16.03
N SER A 243 2.43 -2.57 -15.75
CA SER A 243 1.70 -1.54 -16.51
C SER A 243 0.21 -1.84 -16.65
N TRP A 244 -0.39 -2.45 -15.61
CA TRP A 244 -1.77 -2.96 -15.68
C TRP A 244 -2.67 -2.28 -14.65
N THR A 245 -2.77 -0.96 -14.74
CA THR A 245 -3.57 -0.15 -13.81
C THR A 245 -5.07 -0.47 -13.88
N GLY A 246 -5.58 -0.76 -15.09
CA GLY A 246 -6.98 -1.13 -15.35
C GLY A 246 -7.35 -2.56 -14.93
N GLY A 247 -6.39 -3.46 -14.71
CA GLY A 247 -6.64 -4.85 -14.33
C GLY A 247 -7.13 -5.01 -12.88
N ARG A 248 -6.93 -4.01 -12.05
CA ARG A 248 -7.37 -3.95 -10.65
C ARG A 248 -6.96 -5.17 -9.83
N ILE A 249 -5.67 -5.51 -9.83
CA ILE A 249 -5.11 -6.60 -9.01
C ILE A 249 -4.08 -6.01 -8.04
N GLY A 250 -4.32 -6.21 -6.77
CA GLY A 250 -3.41 -5.93 -5.67
C GLY A 250 -3.45 -7.06 -4.65
N TYR A 251 -2.57 -7.02 -3.70
CA TYR A 251 -2.52 -7.99 -2.62
C TYR A 251 -1.95 -7.39 -1.35
N ALA A 252 -2.26 -8.03 -0.23
CA ALA A 252 -1.55 -7.80 1.03
C ALA A 252 -1.06 -9.12 1.60
N VAL A 253 0.09 -9.06 2.26
CA VAL A 253 0.68 -10.17 3.02
C VAL A 253 0.60 -9.80 4.49
N PHE A 254 -0.14 -10.58 5.25
CA PHE A 254 -0.37 -10.35 6.68
C PHE A 254 0.62 -11.15 7.53
N PRO A 255 1.04 -10.62 8.68
CA PRO A 255 1.90 -11.38 9.61
C PRO A 255 1.17 -12.56 10.23
N THR A 256 1.92 -13.62 10.56
CA THR A 256 1.41 -14.92 11.06
C THR A 256 0.50 -14.81 12.27
N CYS A 257 0.75 -13.83 13.15
CA CYS A 257 -0.04 -13.64 14.37
C CYS A 257 -1.50 -13.23 14.12
N LEU A 258 -1.86 -12.88 12.88
CA LEU A 258 -3.21 -12.47 12.52
C LEU A 258 -4.08 -13.62 11.97
N LEU A 259 -3.47 -14.74 11.63
CA LEU A 259 -4.22 -15.90 11.13
C LEU A 259 -5.05 -16.59 12.22
N TYR A 260 -4.60 -16.53 13.46
CA TYR A 260 -5.28 -17.17 14.59
C TYR A 260 -6.53 -16.43 15.10
N THR A 261 -6.77 -15.19 14.64
CA THR A 261 -7.97 -14.45 15.04
C THR A 261 -9.19 -14.75 14.17
N SER A 262 -9.00 -15.38 13.00
CA SER A 262 -10.12 -15.80 12.13
C SER A 262 -10.72 -17.13 12.56
N ASP A 263 -9.93 -18.04 13.14
CA ASP A 263 -10.41 -19.35 13.59
C ASP A 263 -11.24 -19.26 14.87
N ALA A 264 -11.07 -18.19 15.64
CA ALA A 264 -11.87 -17.95 16.86
C ALA A 264 -13.31 -17.44 16.58
N ALA A 265 -13.65 -17.16 15.32
CA ALA A 265 -14.99 -16.73 14.93
C ALA A 265 -15.86 -17.89 14.38
N ASP A 266 -15.28 -19.09 14.21
CA ASP A 266 -15.96 -20.28 13.70
C ASP A 266 -16.27 -21.31 14.80
N GLU A 267 -15.97 -21.01 16.10
CA GLU A 267 -16.46 -21.72 17.27
C GLU A 267 -17.57 -20.91 17.99
#